data_d38725c814d2fba4a4665f02e5ab295d
#
_entry.id   d38725c814d2fba4a4665f02e5ab295d
#
_cell.length_a   1.000
_cell.length_b   1.000
_cell.length_c   1.000
_cell.angle_alpha   90.00
_cell.angle_beta   90.00
_cell.angle_gamma   90.00
#
_symmetry.space_group_name_H-M   'P 1'
#
loop_
_entity.id
_entity.type
_entity.pdbx_description
1 polymer ?
#
loop_
_entity_poly.entity_id
_entity_poly.type
_entity_poly.pdbx_seq_one_letter_code
_entity_poly.pdbx_strand_id
1 'polypeptide(L)'
;LRAPICNIYGFVRLADEIVDTFHEHNKEKLLADFKAETYAAIAQGISLNPILHSFQRTVNQYQIDHHLIGAFFHSMEMDLSRTAYDQRGYQEYIYGSAEVVGLMCLHVFCEGDKALYAKLESPARALGAAFQKVNFLRDIRADYQGLSRVYFPGCDFSNFTQADKSAIEKDILEDFRAAYAGIQQLPLKARFGVYVAYKYYLSLFKKIRGLEPASVLQARIRIPNIQKAYIVLRAGVKNQLRLI
;
A
#
# COMPACT_ATOMS: atom_id res chain seq x y z
N LEU A 1 4.32 -17.56 -6.90
CA LEU A 1 4.05 -16.33 -6.16
C LEU A 1 3.06 -15.39 -6.85
N ARG A 2 2.98 -15.33 -8.21
CA ARG A 2 2.15 -14.34 -8.92
C ARG A 2 0.67 -14.45 -8.55
N ALA A 3 0.07 -15.64 -8.62
CA ALA A 3 -1.36 -15.82 -8.35
C ALA A 3 -1.75 -15.39 -6.91
N PRO A 4 -1.07 -15.83 -5.83
CA PRO A 4 -1.41 -15.37 -4.49
C PRO A 4 -1.33 -13.86 -4.30
N ILE A 5 -0.34 -13.19 -4.89
CA ILE A 5 -0.22 -11.72 -4.83
C ILE A 5 -1.37 -11.05 -5.61
N CYS A 6 -1.75 -11.57 -6.78
CA CYS A 6 -2.92 -11.08 -7.51
C CYS A 6 -4.22 -11.29 -6.72
N ASN A 7 -4.34 -12.37 -5.94
CA ASN A 7 -5.52 -12.65 -5.11
C ASN A 7 -5.64 -11.61 -3.96
N ILE A 8 -4.52 -11.28 -3.29
CA ILE A 8 -4.47 -10.21 -2.28
C ILE A 8 -4.82 -8.87 -2.93
N TYR A 9 -4.23 -8.56 -4.10
CA TYR A 9 -4.54 -7.33 -4.82
C TYR A 9 -6.02 -7.21 -5.21
N GLY A 10 -6.62 -8.30 -5.72
CA GLY A 10 -8.04 -8.30 -6.08
C GLY A 10 -8.97 -8.03 -4.89
N PHE A 11 -8.65 -8.61 -3.73
CA PHE A 11 -9.37 -8.37 -2.49
C PHE A 11 -9.26 -6.90 -2.05
N VAL A 12 -8.03 -6.37 -1.95
CA VAL A 12 -7.76 -4.97 -1.58
C VAL A 12 -8.44 -4.02 -2.56
N ARG A 13 -8.29 -4.26 -3.87
CA ARG A 13 -8.86 -3.38 -4.90
C ARG A 13 -10.38 -3.33 -4.88
N LEU A 14 -11.07 -4.44 -4.59
CA LEU A 14 -12.52 -4.44 -4.51
C LEU A 14 -13.02 -3.64 -3.30
N ALA A 15 -12.33 -3.76 -2.15
CA ALA A 15 -12.64 -2.94 -0.99
C ALA A 15 -12.43 -1.43 -1.27
N ASP A 16 -11.32 -1.07 -1.93
CA ASP A 16 -11.07 0.31 -2.37
C ASP A 16 -12.20 0.82 -3.28
N GLU A 17 -12.65 0.02 -4.28
CA GLU A 17 -13.76 0.42 -5.16
C GLU A 17 -15.07 0.66 -4.39
N ILE A 18 -15.35 -0.15 -3.37
CA ILE A 18 -16.55 0.04 -2.53
C ILE A 18 -16.51 1.43 -1.88
N VAL A 19 -15.37 1.81 -1.27
CA VAL A 19 -15.29 3.07 -0.51
C VAL A 19 -15.08 4.30 -1.39
N ASP A 20 -14.43 4.15 -2.54
CA ASP A 20 -14.08 5.29 -3.39
C ASP A 20 -15.06 5.53 -4.53
N THR A 21 -15.69 4.49 -5.10
CA THR A 21 -16.35 4.59 -6.41
C THR A 21 -17.88 4.45 -6.34
N PHE A 22 -18.43 3.62 -5.45
CA PHE A 22 -19.85 3.26 -5.47
C PHE A 22 -20.75 4.32 -4.81
N HIS A 23 -20.70 5.56 -5.31
CA HIS A 23 -21.41 6.70 -4.72
C HIS A 23 -22.93 6.58 -4.74
N GLU A 24 -23.49 5.82 -5.70
CA GLU A 24 -24.95 5.59 -5.83
C GLU A 24 -25.47 4.49 -4.88
N HIS A 25 -24.60 3.90 -4.04
CA HIS A 25 -24.94 2.79 -3.17
C HIS A 25 -24.61 3.10 -1.70
N ASN A 26 -25.23 2.34 -0.80
CA ASN A 26 -24.88 2.37 0.63
C ASN A 26 -23.54 1.67 0.85
N LYS A 27 -22.44 2.46 0.85
CA LYS A 27 -21.07 1.98 0.96
C LYS A 27 -20.79 1.28 2.28
N GLU A 28 -21.36 1.78 3.39
CA GLU A 28 -21.20 1.19 4.72
C GLU A 28 -21.76 -0.24 4.72
N LYS A 29 -22.97 -0.41 4.16
CA LYS A 29 -23.57 -1.73 4.04
C LYS A 29 -22.77 -2.64 3.13
N LEU A 30 -22.35 -2.16 1.96
CA LEU A 30 -21.55 -2.96 1.02
C LEU A 30 -20.23 -3.40 1.64
N LEU A 31 -19.55 -2.53 2.39
CA LEU A 31 -18.28 -2.86 3.05
C LEU A 31 -18.52 -3.86 4.19
N ALA A 32 -19.58 -3.71 4.98
CA ALA A 32 -19.93 -4.65 6.05
C ALA A 32 -20.29 -6.04 5.49
N ASP A 33 -21.09 -6.10 4.41
CA ASP A 33 -21.43 -7.36 3.73
C ASP A 33 -20.16 -8.02 3.15
N PHE A 34 -19.29 -7.26 2.49
CA PHE A 34 -18.01 -7.75 1.95
C PHE A 34 -17.09 -8.29 3.04
N LYS A 35 -17.02 -7.62 4.19
CA LYS A 35 -16.27 -8.08 5.37
C LYS A 35 -16.81 -9.41 5.90
N ALA A 36 -18.12 -9.51 6.06
CA ALA A 36 -18.78 -10.75 6.54
C ALA A 36 -18.55 -11.91 5.57
N GLU A 37 -18.75 -11.69 4.25
CA GLU A 37 -18.50 -12.67 3.21
C GLU A 37 -17.01 -13.11 3.15
N THR A 38 -16.08 -12.20 3.41
CA THR A 38 -14.64 -12.52 3.45
C THR A 38 -14.35 -13.53 4.56
N TYR A 39 -14.80 -13.30 5.78
CA TYR A 39 -14.57 -14.24 6.88
C TYR A 39 -15.36 -15.55 6.70
N ALA A 40 -16.57 -15.50 6.15
CA ALA A 40 -17.31 -16.70 5.81
C ALA A 40 -16.55 -17.55 4.75
N ALA A 41 -16.01 -16.92 3.71
CA ALA A 41 -15.21 -17.57 2.68
C ALA A 41 -13.96 -18.26 3.26
N ILE A 42 -13.26 -17.58 4.15
CA ILE A 42 -12.05 -18.12 4.82
C ILE A 42 -12.42 -19.34 5.67
N ALA A 43 -13.49 -19.23 6.48
CA ALA A 43 -13.92 -20.31 7.36
C ALA A 43 -14.44 -21.54 6.60
N GLN A 44 -15.19 -21.32 5.51
CA GLN A 44 -15.77 -22.40 4.71
C GLN A 44 -14.82 -22.98 3.66
N GLY A 45 -13.74 -22.27 3.33
CA GLY A 45 -12.81 -22.66 2.25
C GLY A 45 -13.38 -22.52 0.84
N ILE A 46 -14.53 -21.85 0.70
CA ILE A 46 -15.22 -21.62 -0.59
C ILE A 46 -16.00 -20.31 -0.56
N SER A 47 -16.16 -19.70 -1.74
CA SER A 47 -17.06 -18.57 -1.95
C SER A 47 -17.57 -18.58 -3.40
N LEU A 48 -18.81 -18.12 -3.62
CA LEU A 48 -19.36 -17.87 -4.95
C LEU A 48 -18.82 -16.56 -5.56
N ASN A 49 -18.30 -15.65 -4.74
CA ASN A 49 -17.57 -14.48 -5.20
C ASN A 49 -16.15 -14.90 -5.62
N PRO A 50 -15.78 -14.78 -6.91
CA PRO A 50 -14.50 -15.29 -7.41
C PRO A 50 -13.28 -14.61 -6.80
N ILE A 51 -13.40 -13.34 -6.39
CA ILE A 51 -12.33 -12.61 -5.70
C ILE A 51 -12.12 -13.18 -4.31
N LEU A 52 -13.21 -13.35 -3.54
CA LEU A 52 -13.14 -13.92 -2.20
C LEU A 52 -12.75 -15.40 -2.22
N HIS A 53 -13.21 -16.17 -3.22
CA HIS A 53 -12.77 -17.55 -3.40
C HIS A 53 -11.25 -17.64 -3.60
N SER A 54 -10.68 -16.77 -4.42
CA SER A 54 -9.25 -16.71 -4.68
C SER A 54 -8.45 -16.21 -3.47
N PHE A 55 -8.98 -15.19 -2.78
CA PHE A 55 -8.35 -14.60 -1.59
C PHE A 55 -8.31 -15.59 -0.42
N GLN A 56 -9.45 -16.25 -0.10
CA GLN A 56 -9.51 -17.22 1.00
C GLN A 56 -8.51 -18.38 0.80
N ARG A 57 -8.34 -18.86 -0.46
CA ARG A 57 -7.33 -19.89 -0.76
C ARG A 57 -5.93 -19.42 -0.40
N THR A 58 -5.62 -18.16 -0.68
CA THR A 58 -4.32 -17.56 -0.32
C THR A 58 -4.18 -17.42 1.19
N VAL A 59 -5.21 -16.93 1.88
CA VAL A 59 -5.21 -16.80 3.33
C VAL A 59 -4.96 -18.15 4.00
N ASN A 60 -5.73 -19.18 3.62
CA ASN A 60 -5.65 -20.52 4.21
C ASN A 60 -4.32 -21.22 3.87
N GLN A 61 -3.84 -21.08 2.61
CA GLN A 61 -2.59 -21.70 2.18
C GLN A 61 -1.35 -21.11 2.87
N TYR A 62 -1.30 -19.78 3.02
CA TYR A 62 -0.12 -19.10 3.57
C TYR A 62 -0.29 -18.71 5.04
N GLN A 63 -1.39 -19.14 5.67
CA GLN A 63 -1.67 -18.88 7.09
C GLN A 63 -1.60 -17.36 7.41
N ILE A 64 -2.22 -16.54 6.54
CA ILE A 64 -2.25 -15.08 6.73
C ILE A 64 -3.05 -14.77 7.98
N ASP A 65 -2.46 -13.99 8.89
CA ASP A 65 -3.08 -13.61 10.14
C ASP A 65 -4.37 -12.78 9.89
N HIS A 66 -5.47 -13.21 10.47
CA HIS A 66 -6.77 -12.54 10.36
C HIS A 66 -6.75 -11.13 10.96
N HIS A 67 -5.84 -10.85 11.90
CA HIS A 67 -5.64 -9.51 12.42
C HIS A 67 -5.26 -8.51 11.32
N LEU A 68 -4.44 -8.92 10.35
CA LEU A 68 -4.08 -8.06 9.21
C LEU A 68 -5.30 -7.72 8.35
N ILE A 69 -6.17 -8.70 8.13
CA ILE A 69 -7.42 -8.51 7.38
C ILE A 69 -8.37 -7.59 8.15
N GLY A 70 -8.48 -7.77 9.46
CA GLY A 70 -9.29 -6.90 10.33
C GLY A 70 -8.80 -5.45 10.33
N ALA A 71 -7.49 -5.23 10.44
CA ALA A 71 -6.89 -3.91 10.39
C ALA A 71 -7.09 -3.23 9.01
N PHE A 72 -7.02 -4.01 7.93
CA PHE A 72 -7.34 -3.50 6.60
C PHE A 72 -8.79 -3.02 6.50
N PHE A 73 -9.77 -3.83 6.91
CA PHE A 73 -11.18 -3.41 6.91
C PHE A 73 -11.41 -2.17 7.78
N HIS A 74 -10.75 -2.11 8.94
CA HIS A 74 -10.84 -0.92 9.79
C HIS A 74 -10.37 0.36 9.08
N SER A 75 -9.29 0.31 8.30
CA SER A 75 -8.86 1.46 7.51
C SER A 75 -9.86 1.84 6.41
N MET A 76 -10.55 0.88 5.81
CA MET A 76 -11.62 1.14 4.85
C MET A 76 -12.86 1.78 5.52
N GLU A 77 -13.20 1.35 6.74
CA GLU A 77 -14.24 1.97 7.56
C GLU A 77 -13.90 3.43 7.93
N MET A 78 -12.60 3.71 8.18
CA MET A 78 -12.12 5.09 8.40
C MET A 78 -12.34 5.97 7.16
N ASP A 79 -12.14 5.45 5.95
CA ASP A 79 -12.37 6.20 4.69
C ASP A 79 -13.84 6.59 4.47
N LEU A 80 -14.78 5.85 5.04
CA LEU A 80 -16.21 6.19 4.97
C LEU A 80 -16.60 7.32 5.93
N SER A 81 -15.86 7.50 7.03
CA SER A 81 -16.28 8.35 8.14
C SER A 81 -15.37 9.54 8.43
N ARG A 82 -14.10 9.51 7.99
CA ARG A 82 -13.10 10.53 8.35
C ARG A 82 -12.63 11.34 7.15
N THR A 83 -12.51 12.65 7.36
CA THR A 83 -11.96 13.59 6.36
C THR A 83 -10.61 14.15 6.78
N ALA A 84 -10.26 14.04 8.07
CA ALA A 84 -8.97 14.50 8.61
C ALA A 84 -8.48 13.52 9.68
N TYR A 85 -7.18 13.48 9.86
CA TYR A 85 -6.48 12.57 10.76
C TYR A 85 -5.57 13.35 11.72
N ASP A 86 -5.66 13.03 13.01
CA ASP A 86 -4.60 13.34 13.96
C ASP A 86 -3.41 12.38 13.79
N GLN A 87 -2.34 12.58 14.53
CA GLN A 87 -1.12 11.76 14.41
C GLN A 87 -1.39 10.26 14.65
N ARG A 88 -2.26 9.93 15.59
CA ARG A 88 -2.61 8.54 15.90
C ARG A 88 -3.46 7.92 14.78
N GLY A 89 -4.50 8.63 14.35
CA GLY A 89 -5.37 8.17 13.26
C GLY A 89 -4.62 8.03 11.95
N TYR A 90 -3.65 8.90 11.67
CA TYR A 90 -2.77 8.79 10.50
C TYR A 90 -1.93 7.50 10.52
N GLN A 91 -1.31 7.19 11.66
CA GLN A 91 -0.54 5.95 11.80
C GLN A 91 -1.43 4.71 11.68
N GLU A 92 -2.60 4.74 12.32
CA GLU A 92 -3.59 3.66 12.26
C GLU A 92 -4.08 3.43 10.82
N TYR A 93 -4.35 4.52 10.09
CA TYR A 93 -4.77 4.46 8.69
C TYR A 93 -3.68 3.88 7.79
N ILE A 94 -2.42 4.35 7.89
CA ILE A 94 -1.29 3.81 7.10
C ILE A 94 -1.06 2.34 7.42
N TYR A 95 -1.13 1.96 8.69
CA TYR A 95 -1.02 0.56 9.11
C TYR A 95 -2.06 -0.30 8.40
N GLY A 96 -3.34 0.07 8.51
CA GLY A 96 -4.44 -0.71 7.95
C GLY A 96 -4.49 -0.70 6.42
N SER A 97 -4.29 0.45 5.77
CA SER A 97 -4.45 0.58 4.32
C SER A 97 -3.23 0.10 3.51
N ALA A 98 -2.03 0.03 4.11
CA ALA A 98 -0.81 -0.26 3.36
C ALA A 98 0.16 -1.23 4.04
N GLU A 99 0.50 -1.04 5.33
CA GLU A 99 1.48 -1.89 6.00
C GLU A 99 1.00 -3.33 6.08
N VAL A 100 -0.26 -3.56 6.48
CA VAL A 100 -0.84 -4.92 6.55
C VAL A 100 -0.96 -5.59 5.20
N VAL A 101 -1.15 -4.82 4.12
CA VAL A 101 -1.13 -5.37 2.74
C VAL A 101 0.28 -5.89 2.40
N GLY A 102 1.31 -5.14 2.78
CA GLY A 102 2.71 -5.58 2.69
C GLY A 102 2.97 -6.83 3.51
N LEU A 103 2.41 -6.92 4.73
CA LEU A 103 2.54 -8.09 5.61
C LEU A 103 1.80 -9.32 5.07
N MET A 104 0.60 -9.15 4.51
CA MET A 104 -0.09 -10.25 3.81
C MET A 104 0.74 -10.80 2.64
N CYS A 105 1.36 -9.91 1.86
CA CYS A 105 2.30 -10.31 0.81
C CYS A 105 3.55 -10.99 1.39
N LEU A 106 4.04 -10.56 2.54
CA LEU A 106 5.21 -11.14 3.20
C LEU A 106 4.95 -12.59 3.63
N HIS A 107 3.74 -12.93 4.12
CA HIS A 107 3.35 -14.32 4.37
C HIS A 107 3.55 -15.21 3.13
N VAL A 108 3.13 -14.70 1.97
CA VAL A 108 3.31 -15.40 0.69
C VAL A 108 4.79 -15.54 0.32
N PHE A 109 5.61 -14.51 0.56
CA PHE A 109 7.03 -14.53 0.21
C PHE A 109 7.85 -15.46 1.11
N CYS A 110 7.47 -15.56 2.38
CA CYS A 110 8.17 -16.41 3.37
C CYS A 110 7.75 -17.88 3.29
N GLU A 111 6.66 -18.24 2.60
CA GLU A 111 6.21 -19.63 2.39
C GLU A 111 6.18 -20.46 3.70
N GLY A 112 5.79 -19.86 4.84
CA GLY A 112 5.70 -20.50 6.15
C GLY A 112 6.95 -20.39 7.04
N ASP A 113 8.03 -19.79 6.57
CA ASP A 113 9.22 -19.48 7.39
C ASP A 113 8.91 -18.34 8.36
N LYS A 114 8.53 -18.69 9.60
CA LYS A 114 8.18 -17.71 10.64
C LYS A 114 9.37 -16.89 11.12
N ALA A 115 10.58 -17.44 11.09
CA ALA A 115 11.78 -16.70 11.51
C ALA A 115 12.12 -15.62 10.48
N LEU A 116 12.04 -15.95 9.19
CA LEU A 116 12.21 -14.98 8.11
C LEU A 116 11.11 -13.92 8.13
N TYR A 117 9.85 -14.33 8.36
CA TYR A 117 8.72 -13.39 8.47
C TYR A 117 8.97 -12.38 9.58
N ALA A 118 9.27 -12.82 10.81
CA ALA A 118 9.53 -11.94 11.94
C ALA A 118 10.71 -10.98 11.67
N LYS A 119 11.77 -11.47 11.01
CA LYS A 119 12.93 -10.65 10.62
C LYS A 119 12.56 -9.55 9.61
N LEU A 120 11.66 -9.84 8.69
CA LEU A 120 11.30 -8.94 7.58
C LEU A 120 10.03 -8.11 7.84
N GLU A 121 9.34 -8.32 8.94
CA GLU A 121 8.09 -7.63 9.29
C GLU A 121 8.27 -6.11 9.29
N SER A 122 9.22 -5.59 10.06
CA SER A 122 9.47 -4.14 10.16
C SER A 122 9.86 -3.51 8.82
N PRO A 123 10.79 -4.05 8.01
CA PRO A 123 11.07 -3.55 6.67
C PRO A 123 9.89 -3.62 5.70
N ALA A 124 9.03 -4.64 5.81
CA ALA A 124 7.84 -4.77 4.96
C ALA A 124 6.78 -3.71 5.31
N ARG A 125 6.59 -3.43 6.59
CA ARG A 125 5.75 -2.31 7.06
C ARG A 125 6.27 -0.98 6.53
N ALA A 126 7.57 -0.71 6.67
CA ALA A 126 8.20 0.51 6.15
C ALA A 126 7.99 0.65 4.63
N LEU A 127 8.03 -0.44 3.85
CA LEU A 127 7.74 -0.39 2.42
C LEU A 127 6.29 -0.01 2.13
N GLY A 128 5.34 -0.59 2.85
CA GLY A 128 3.92 -0.25 2.76
C GLY A 128 3.67 1.21 3.10
N ALA A 129 4.22 1.68 4.23
CA ALA A 129 4.12 3.08 4.67
C ALA A 129 4.71 4.05 3.64
N ALA A 130 5.92 3.76 3.10
CA ALA A 130 6.53 4.58 2.06
C ALA A 130 5.64 4.70 0.82
N PHE A 131 5.05 3.59 0.36
CA PHE A 131 4.18 3.59 -0.80
C PHE A 131 2.92 4.43 -0.56
N GLN A 132 2.29 4.28 0.59
CA GLN A 132 1.08 5.01 0.93
C GLN A 132 1.34 6.52 1.10
N LYS A 133 2.39 6.90 1.80
CA LYS A 133 2.78 8.31 1.95
C LYS A 133 3.11 8.96 0.60
N VAL A 134 3.74 8.22 -0.32
CA VAL A 134 3.97 8.69 -1.70
C VAL A 134 2.66 8.81 -2.48
N ASN A 135 1.70 7.89 -2.29
CA ASN A 135 0.37 8.02 -2.88
C ASN A 135 -0.33 9.27 -2.38
N PHE A 136 -0.31 9.56 -1.09
CA PHE A 136 -0.88 10.80 -0.53
C PHE A 136 -0.27 12.04 -1.16
N LEU A 137 1.06 12.11 -1.27
CA LEU A 137 1.72 13.24 -1.94
C LEU A 137 1.38 13.35 -3.42
N ARG A 138 1.22 12.22 -4.12
CA ARG A 138 0.86 12.19 -5.54
C ARG A 138 -0.55 12.69 -5.80
N ASP A 139 -1.46 12.34 -4.90
CA ASP A 139 -2.90 12.51 -5.10
C ASP A 139 -3.49 13.67 -4.27
N ILE A 140 -2.64 14.47 -3.55
CA ILE A 140 -3.06 15.60 -2.69
C ILE A 140 -4.17 16.44 -3.33
N ARG A 141 -4.02 16.78 -4.62
CA ARG A 141 -5.02 17.60 -5.31
C ARG A 141 -6.39 16.93 -5.36
N ALA A 142 -6.42 15.65 -5.74
CA ALA A 142 -7.67 14.89 -5.87
C ALA A 142 -8.32 14.69 -4.50
N ASP A 143 -7.52 14.37 -3.49
CA ASP A 143 -7.98 14.11 -2.12
C ASP A 143 -8.49 15.39 -1.45
N TYR A 144 -7.74 16.50 -1.57
CA TYR A 144 -8.13 17.78 -0.96
C TYR A 144 -9.29 18.46 -1.67
N GLN A 145 -9.24 18.56 -3.02
CA GLN A 145 -10.28 19.26 -3.79
C GLN A 145 -11.51 18.39 -4.07
N GLY A 146 -11.35 17.08 -4.23
CA GLY A 146 -12.44 16.18 -4.59
C GLY A 146 -13.14 15.53 -3.40
N LEU A 147 -12.38 15.12 -2.38
CA LEU A 147 -12.88 14.35 -1.23
C LEU A 147 -12.80 15.12 0.09
N SER A 148 -12.26 16.35 0.09
CA SER A 148 -11.99 17.16 1.29
C SER A 148 -11.16 16.39 2.34
N ARG A 149 -10.30 15.46 1.89
CA ARG A 149 -9.48 14.62 2.77
C ARG A 149 -8.09 15.22 2.95
N VAL A 150 -7.64 15.25 4.21
CA VAL A 150 -6.29 15.67 4.63
C VAL A 150 -5.65 14.53 5.41
N TYR A 151 -4.67 13.87 4.79
CA TYR A 151 -3.99 12.74 5.43
C TYR A 151 -2.86 13.17 6.34
N PHE A 152 -2.02 14.15 5.96
CA PHE A 152 -0.85 14.54 6.75
C PHE A 152 -1.26 15.41 7.96
N PRO A 153 -1.04 14.92 9.21
CA PRO A 153 -1.42 15.67 10.40
C PRO A 153 -0.64 16.99 10.52
N GLY A 154 -1.35 18.04 10.92
CA GLY A 154 -0.76 19.35 11.14
C GLY A 154 -0.37 20.13 9.87
N CYS A 155 -0.61 19.57 8.67
CA CYS A 155 -0.38 20.28 7.42
C CYS A 155 -1.63 21.05 6.99
N ASP A 156 -1.46 22.35 6.73
CA ASP A 156 -2.48 23.18 6.07
C ASP A 156 -2.18 23.26 4.57
N PHE A 157 -2.96 22.53 3.75
CA PHE A 157 -2.78 22.55 2.31
C PHE A 157 -3.24 23.85 1.65
N SER A 158 -3.95 24.72 2.36
CA SER A 158 -4.19 26.10 1.89
C SER A 158 -2.92 26.96 1.96
N ASN A 159 -1.98 26.60 2.84
CA ASN A 159 -0.68 27.24 3.02
C ASN A 159 0.45 26.20 3.14
N PHE A 160 0.53 25.28 2.17
CA PHE A 160 1.52 24.20 2.18
C PHE A 160 2.93 24.72 1.92
N THR A 161 3.76 24.74 2.95
CA THR A 161 5.10 25.32 2.92
C THR A 161 6.19 24.34 2.50
N GLN A 162 7.36 24.88 2.16
CA GLN A 162 8.55 24.05 1.90
C GLN A 162 9.01 23.29 3.16
N ALA A 163 8.78 23.84 4.35
CA ALA A 163 9.11 23.18 5.61
C ALA A 163 8.23 21.94 5.83
N ASP A 164 6.90 22.05 5.61
CA ASP A 164 5.96 20.92 5.71
C ASP A 164 6.34 19.82 4.72
N LYS A 165 6.56 20.18 3.45
CA LYS A 165 6.98 19.25 2.41
C LYS A 165 8.28 18.54 2.79
N SER A 166 9.27 19.25 3.29
CA SER A 166 10.58 18.68 3.67
C SER A 166 10.46 17.73 4.86
N ALA A 167 9.58 18.00 5.82
CA ALA A 167 9.34 17.11 6.95
C ALA A 167 8.71 15.78 6.49
N ILE A 168 7.69 15.84 5.63
CA ILE A 168 7.06 14.66 5.02
C ILE A 168 8.08 13.86 4.19
N GLU A 169 8.89 14.54 3.37
CA GLU A 169 9.91 13.91 2.53
C GLU A 169 10.98 13.18 3.34
N LYS A 170 11.37 13.74 4.49
CA LYS A 170 12.34 13.11 5.39
C LYS A 170 11.77 11.80 5.95
N ASP A 171 10.55 11.80 6.43
CA ASP A 171 9.86 10.63 6.96
C ASP A 171 9.74 9.52 5.89
N ILE A 172 9.28 9.86 4.67
CA ILE A 172 9.22 8.91 3.55
C ILE A 172 10.61 8.34 3.20
N LEU A 173 11.65 9.14 3.26
CA LEU A 173 13.01 8.70 2.94
C LEU A 173 13.54 7.70 3.98
N GLU A 174 13.20 7.87 5.25
CA GLU A 174 13.53 6.94 6.33
C GLU A 174 12.84 5.59 6.09
N ASP A 175 11.56 5.58 5.73
CA ASP A 175 10.83 4.38 5.36
C ASP A 175 11.48 3.64 4.16
N PHE A 176 11.83 4.37 3.09
CA PHE A 176 12.52 3.76 1.95
C PHE A 176 13.87 3.15 2.31
N ARG A 177 14.62 3.75 3.23
CA ARG A 177 15.90 3.20 3.70
C ARG A 177 15.69 1.92 4.49
N ALA A 178 14.76 1.92 5.44
CA ALA A 178 14.41 0.73 6.21
C ALA A 178 13.92 -0.41 5.31
N ALA A 179 13.03 -0.11 4.36
CA ALA A 179 12.50 -1.08 3.41
C ALA A 179 13.60 -1.71 2.54
N TYR A 180 14.58 -0.93 2.08
CA TYR A 180 15.65 -1.45 1.20
C TYR A 180 16.48 -2.55 1.86
N ALA A 181 16.79 -2.41 3.14
CA ALA A 181 17.52 -3.40 3.90
C ALA A 181 16.77 -4.76 3.96
N GLY A 182 15.43 -4.72 4.05
CA GLY A 182 14.61 -5.93 4.02
C GLY A 182 14.50 -6.54 2.62
N ILE A 183 14.39 -5.72 1.56
CA ILE A 183 14.32 -6.21 0.17
C ILE A 183 15.51 -7.08 -0.17
N GLN A 184 16.70 -6.73 0.27
CA GLN A 184 17.92 -7.50 0.02
C GLN A 184 17.90 -8.89 0.68
N GLN A 185 17.08 -9.10 1.68
CA GLN A 185 16.95 -10.34 2.45
C GLN A 185 15.74 -11.18 2.01
N LEU A 186 14.88 -10.67 1.13
CA LEU A 186 13.76 -11.44 0.58
C LEU A 186 14.26 -12.68 -0.20
N PRO A 187 13.47 -13.76 -0.23
CA PRO A 187 13.73 -14.88 -1.13
C PRO A 187 13.85 -14.42 -2.59
N LEU A 188 14.76 -15.02 -3.35
CA LEU A 188 15.06 -14.61 -4.73
C LEU A 188 13.81 -14.54 -5.62
N LYS A 189 12.86 -15.48 -5.40
CA LYS A 189 11.58 -15.53 -6.14
C LYS A 189 10.72 -14.27 -5.98
N ALA A 190 10.78 -13.61 -4.81
CA ALA A 190 10.01 -12.42 -4.49
C ALA A 190 10.81 -11.13 -4.72
N ARG A 191 12.11 -11.16 -4.46
CA ARG A 191 13.00 -10.01 -4.41
C ARG A 191 12.92 -9.13 -5.66
N PHE A 192 12.99 -9.73 -6.83
CA PHE A 192 12.95 -8.97 -8.09
C PHE A 192 11.68 -8.13 -8.23
N GLY A 193 10.49 -8.72 -8.01
CA GLY A 193 9.22 -8.01 -8.14
C GLY A 193 9.08 -6.88 -7.13
N VAL A 194 9.45 -7.12 -5.87
CA VAL A 194 9.41 -6.12 -4.81
C VAL A 194 10.42 -4.99 -5.09
N TYR A 195 11.62 -5.33 -5.57
CA TYR A 195 12.63 -4.33 -5.94
C TYR A 195 12.17 -3.44 -7.09
N VAL A 196 11.50 -3.99 -8.11
CA VAL A 196 10.92 -3.20 -9.21
C VAL A 196 9.88 -2.21 -8.68
N ALA A 197 8.97 -2.65 -7.83
CA ALA A 197 7.97 -1.79 -7.20
C ALA A 197 8.64 -0.70 -6.35
N TYR A 198 9.62 -1.06 -5.51
CA TYR A 198 10.42 -0.13 -4.73
C TYR A 198 11.07 0.95 -5.62
N LYS A 199 11.71 0.56 -6.72
CA LYS A 199 12.37 1.51 -7.65
C LYS A 199 11.36 2.42 -8.34
N TYR A 200 10.20 1.90 -8.69
CA TYR A 200 9.12 2.70 -9.27
C TYR A 200 8.66 3.79 -8.29
N TYR A 201 8.32 3.41 -7.06
CA TYR A 201 7.87 4.37 -6.06
C TYR A 201 8.97 5.35 -5.63
N LEU A 202 10.20 4.90 -5.49
CA LEU A 202 11.33 5.79 -5.23
C LEU A 202 11.56 6.79 -6.38
N SER A 203 11.33 6.39 -7.64
CA SER A 203 11.42 7.31 -8.78
C SER A 203 10.27 8.32 -8.79
N LEU A 204 9.06 7.88 -8.42
CA LEU A 204 7.90 8.76 -8.25
C LEU A 204 8.17 9.77 -7.12
N PHE A 205 8.61 9.31 -5.98
CA PHE A 205 8.99 10.15 -4.84
C PHE A 205 10.06 11.18 -5.22
N LYS A 206 11.14 10.79 -5.91
CA LYS A 206 12.17 11.71 -6.37
C LYS A 206 11.61 12.79 -7.31
N LYS A 207 10.66 12.42 -8.18
CA LYS A 207 9.99 13.39 -9.05
C LYS A 207 9.17 14.39 -8.24
N ILE A 208 8.37 13.93 -7.27
CA ILE A 208 7.59 14.80 -6.36
C ILE A 208 8.52 15.73 -5.58
N ARG A 209 9.61 15.19 -5.07
CA ARG A 209 10.61 15.94 -4.30
C ARG A 209 11.25 17.09 -5.09
N GLY A 210 11.44 16.92 -6.40
CA GLY A 210 11.98 17.95 -7.29
C GLY A 210 11.00 19.06 -7.66
N LEU A 211 9.77 19.05 -7.15
CA LEU A 211 8.76 20.06 -7.43
C LEU A 211 8.62 21.02 -6.25
N GLU A 212 8.27 22.27 -6.55
CA GLU A 212 7.86 23.26 -5.54
C GLU A 212 6.53 22.83 -4.88
N PRO A 213 6.27 23.19 -3.59
CA PRO A 213 5.04 22.84 -2.89
C PRO A 213 3.77 23.16 -3.67
N ALA A 214 3.69 24.36 -4.25
CA ALA A 214 2.55 24.78 -5.06
C ALA A 214 2.31 23.88 -6.29
N SER A 215 3.38 23.36 -6.90
CA SER A 215 3.28 22.45 -8.05
C SER A 215 2.76 21.06 -7.69
N VAL A 216 3.01 20.60 -6.47
CA VAL A 216 2.48 19.32 -5.97
C VAL A 216 0.95 19.38 -5.84
N LEU A 217 0.41 20.55 -5.50
CA LEU A 217 -1.02 20.79 -5.36
C LEU A 217 -1.77 20.98 -6.69
N GLN A 218 -1.06 21.13 -7.83
CA GLN A 218 -1.69 21.49 -9.12
C GLN A 218 -2.10 20.31 -9.97
N ALA A 219 -1.36 19.20 -9.94
CA ALA A 219 -1.61 18.07 -10.82
C ALA A 219 -1.14 16.74 -10.26
N ARG A 220 -1.86 15.67 -10.62
CA ARG A 220 -1.41 14.29 -10.31
C ARG A 220 -0.10 13.96 -10.99
N ILE A 221 0.92 13.64 -10.19
CA ILE A 221 2.27 13.37 -10.67
C ILE A 221 2.37 11.92 -11.15
N ARG A 222 2.90 11.71 -12.36
CA ARG A 222 3.03 10.38 -12.98
C ARG A 222 4.43 10.13 -13.49
N ILE A 223 4.85 8.86 -13.49
CA ILE A 223 6.07 8.38 -14.15
C ILE A 223 5.71 8.00 -15.60
N PRO A 224 6.40 8.53 -16.62
CA PRO A 224 6.21 8.14 -18.02
C PRO A 224 6.46 6.65 -18.25
N ASN A 225 5.74 6.06 -19.23
CA ASN A 225 5.87 4.62 -19.50
C ASN A 225 7.30 4.21 -19.92
N ILE A 226 8.02 5.06 -20.63
CA ILE A 226 9.44 4.82 -20.99
C ILE A 226 10.29 4.68 -19.73
N GLN A 227 10.09 5.53 -18.73
CA GLN A 227 10.85 5.44 -17.47
C GLN A 227 10.47 4.19 -16.68
N LYS A 228 9.20 3.75 -16.72
CA LYS A 228 8.77 2.47 -16.12
C LYS A 228 9.50 1.29 -16.78
N ALA A 229 9.54 1.25 -18.12
CA ALA A 229 10.26 0.21 -18.85
C ALA A 229 11.74 0.19 -18.53
N TYR A 230 12.38 1.36 -18.44
CA TYR A 230 13.78 1.49 -18.03
C TYR A 230 14.05 0.96 -16.61
N ILE A 231 13.15 1.24 -15.65
CA ILE A 231 13.25 0.73 -14.28
C ILE A 231 13.23 -0.80 -14.28
N VAL A 232 12.32 -1.43 -15.02
CA VAL A 232 12.21 -2.88 -15.11
C VAL A 232 13.47 -3.49 -15.74
N LEU A 233 13.93 -2.92 -16.86
CA LEU A 233 15.14 -3.40 -17.56
C LEU A 233 16.36 -3.32 -16.65
N ARG A 234 16.59 -2.18 -16.03
CA ARG A 234 17.72 -1.96 -15.11
C ARG A 234 17.66 -2.89 -13.89
N ALA A 235 16.47 -3.11 -13.33
CA ALA A 235 16.28 -4.04 -12.23
C ALA A 235 16.57 -5.49 -12.67
N GLY A 236 16.17 -5.87 -13.89
CA GLY A 236 16.46 -7.18 -14.47
C GLY A 236 17.97 -7.44 -14.60
N VAL A 237 18.72 -6.48 -15.14
CA VAL A 237 20.20 -6.56 -15.23
C VAL A 237 20.82 -6.73 -13.85
N LYS A 238 20.41 -5.92 -12.87
CA LYS A 238 20.94 -6.04 -11.50
C LYS A 238 20.60 -7.37 -10.85
N ASN A 239 19.41 -7.90 -11.09
CA ASN A 239 19.00 -9.19 -10.56
C ASN A 239 19.84 -10.34 -11.16
N GLN A 240 20.10 -10.30 -12.47
CA GLN A 240 21.01 -11.29 -13.13
C GLN A 240 22.44 -11.21 -12.58
N LEU A 241 22.91 -10.01 -12.29
CA LEU A 241 24.24 -9.78 -11.72
C LEU A 241 24.31 -10.01 -10.20
N ARG A 242 23.20 -10.44 -9.57
CA ARG A 242 23.08 -10.63 -8.10
C ARG A 242 23.43 -9.37 -7.29
N LEU A 243 23.12 -8.19 -7.83
CA LEU A 243 23.37 -6.87 -7.20
C LEU A 243 22.16 -6.31 -6.46
N ILE A 244 21.13 -7.15 -6.27
CA ILE A 244 19.95 -6.87 -5.44
C ILE A 244 19.90 -7.87 -4.30
#